data_528da464c11d11568afbb37745fba171
#
_entry.id   528da464c11d11568afbb37745fba171
#
_cell.length_a   1.000
_cell.length_b   1.000
_cell.length_c   1.000
_cell.angle_alpha   90.00
_cell.angle_beta   90.00
_cell.angle_gamma   90.00
#
_symmetry.space_group_name_H-M   'P 1'
#
loop_
_entity.id
_entity.type
_entity.pdbx_description
1 polymer ?
#
loop_
_entity_poly.entity_id
_entity_poly.type
_entity_poly.pdbx_seq_one_letter_code
_entity_poly.pdbx_strand_id
1 'polypeptide(L)'
;MSENIIEKRAAARHRVLKGGRLAFHDGGGVDCIVRNISPTGARIDVANPVGLPESFTLLIEADHFRQSCHPVWSHDTHVGVAFD
;
A
#
# COMPACT_ATOMS: atom_id res chain seq x y z
N MET A 1 -14.46 27.23 4.53
CA MET A 1 -14.09 26.50 4.00
C MET A 1 -12.79 26.39 3.74
N SER A 2 -12.13 26.56 4.18
CA SER A 2 -10.92 26.50 3.92
C SER A 2 -10.33 25.25 3.75
N GLU A 3 -10.98 24.27 4.13
CA GLU A 3 -10.47 23.05 3.93
C GLU A 3 -10.23 22.83 2.56
N ASN A 4 -10.75 23.62 1.74
CA ASN A 4 -10.48 23.42 0.42
C ASN A 4 -9.08 23.43 0.11
N ILE A 5 -8.34 24.11 0.86
CA ILE A 5 -6.96 24.15 0.59
C ILE A 5 -6.34 22.83 0.61
N ILE A 6 -6.82 22.00 1.46
CA ILE A 6 -6.27 20.73 1.54
C ILE A 6 -6.60 19.95 0.35
N GLU A 7 -7.74 20.13 -0.16
CA GLU A 7 -8.11 19.36 -1.26
C GLU A 7 -7.40 19.71 -2.48
N LYS A 8 -6.73 20.80 -2.51
CA LYS A 8 -6.01 21.09 -3.67
C LYS A 8 -4.84 20.24 -3.83
N ARG A 9 -4.48 19.48 -2.85
CA ARG A 9 -3.36 18.62 -3.01
C ARG A 9 -3.70 17.55 -3.96
N ALA A 10 -2.94 17.43 -5.00
CA ALA A 10 -3.24 16.54 -6.05
C ALA A 10 -3.20 15.09 -5.64
N ALA A 11 -2.33 14.72 -4.83
CA ALA A 11 -2.21 13.32 -4.48
C ALA A 11 -2.52 13.17 -3.03
N ALA A 12 -3.70 13.49 -2.66
CA ALA A 12 -4.08 13.42 -1.28
C ALA A 12 -3.95 12.01 -0.78
N ARG A 13 -3.25 11.85 0.32
CA ARG A 13 -3.10 10.58 0.95
C ARG A 13 -4.12 10.47 2.03
N HIS A 14 -4.79 9.34 2.08
CA HIS A 14 -5.78 9.11 3.11
C HIS A 14 -5.22 8.16 4.14
N ARG A 15 -5.29 8.54 5.40
CA ARG A 15 -4.91 7.65 6.45
C ARG A 15 -5.96 6.60 6.59
N VAL A 16 -5.54 5.34 6.69
CA VAL A 16 -6.43 4.24 6.88
C VAL A 16 -5.76 3.27 7.84
N LEU A 17 -6.47 2.26 8.25
CA LEU A 17 -5.87 1.21 9.04
C LEU A 17 -6.67 -0.01 8.65
N LYS A 18 -6.25 -0.68 7.60
CA LYS A 18 -7.00 -1.79 7.05
C LYS A 18 -6.11 -2.99 6.85
N GLY A 19 -6.65 -4.15 7.11
CA GLY A 19 -5.96 -5.38 6.80
C GLY A 19 -5.88 -5.57 5.30
N GLY A 20 -4.74 -6.03 4.83
CA GLY A 20 -4.54 -6.33 3.43
C GLY A 20 -3.65 -7.54 3.29
N ARG A 21 -3.36 -7.88 2.05
CA ARG A 21 -2.49 -9.00 1.76
C ARG A 21 -1.69 -8.68 0.52
N LEU A 22 -0.43 -9.07 0.53
CA LEU A 22 0.41 -8.98 -0.64
C LEU A 22 0.41 -10.35 -1.29
N ALA A 23 -0.05 -10.43 -2.53
CA ALA A 23 -0.08 -11.68 -3.26
C ALA A 23 1.10 -11.72 -4.23
N PHE A 24 1.89 -12.77 -4.16
CA PHE A 24 3.09 -12.89 -4.97
C PHE A 24 2.79 -13.72 -6.22
N HIS A 25 3.59 -13.49 -7.25
CA HIS A 25 3.36 -14.18 -8.52
C HIS A 25 3.55 -15.68 -8.44
N ASP A 26 4.34 -16.15 -7.48
CA ASP A 26 4.57 -17.58 -7.35
C ASP A 26 3.50 -18.29 -6.53
N GLY A 27 2.48 -17.57 -6.14
CA GLY A 27 1.40 -18.16 -5.34
C GLY A 27 1.50 -17.92 -3.87
N GLY A 28 2.62 -17.39 -3.40
CA GLY A 28 2.77 -17.05 -2.00
C GLY A 28 2.20 -15.70 -1.68
N GLY A 29 2.32 -15.30 -0.45
CA GLY A 29 1.88 -13.99 -0.02
C GLY A 29 2.06 -13.80 1.46
N VAL A 30 1.87 -12.57 1.90
CA VAL A 30 1.97 -12.22 3.32
C VAL A 30 0.87 -11.21 3.65
N ASP A 31 0.48 -11.21 4.89
CA ASP A 31 -0.50 -10.23 5.36
C ASP A 31 0.19 -8.90 5.58
N CYS A 32 -0.56 -7.84 5.46
CA CYS A 32 -0.05 -6.50 5.71
C CYS A 32 -1.14 -5.64 6.31
N ILE A 33 -0.72 -4.49 6.83
CA ILE A 33 -1.67 -3.48 7.30
C ILE A 33 -1.46 -2.27 6.42
N VAL A 34 -2.52 -1.78 5.80
CA VAL A 34 -2.44 -0.58 4.97
C VAL A 34 -2.61 0.62 5.87
N ARG A 35 -1.60 1.50 5.90
CA ARG A 35 -1.57 2.65 6.79
C ARG A 35 -2.03 3.93 6.10
N ASN A 36 -1.77 4.06 4.83
CA ASN A 36 -2.35 5.13 4.03
C ASN A 36 -2.32 4.73 2.57
N ILE A 37 -3.13 5.38 1.78
CA ILE A 37 -3.28 5.04 0.39
C ILE A 37 -3.60 6.30 -0.41
N SER A 38 -3.12 6.35 -1.64
CA SER A 38 -3.40 7.44 -2.55
C SER A 38 -3.62 6.82 -3.93
N PRO A 39 -3.97 7.61 -4.93
CA PRO A 39 -4.14 7.05 -6.27
C PRO A 39 -2.88 6.44 -6.86
N THR A 40 -1.70 6.83 -6.38
CA THR A 40 -0.46 6.36 -6.96
C THR A 40 0.29 5.34 -6.11
N GLY A 41 -0.11 5.12 -4.89
CA GLY A 41 0.60 4.16 -4.05
C GLY A 41 0.06 4.09 -2.65
N ALA A 42 0.77 3.38 -1.79
CA ALA A 42 0.33 3.17 -0.42
C ALA A 42 1.53 2.97 0.49
N ARG A 43 1.29 3.15 1.77
CA ARG A 43 2.26 2.77 2.79
C ARG A 43 1.64 1.62 3.56
N ILE A 44 2.39 0.55 3.69
CA ILE A 44 1.92 -0.65 4.36
C ILE A 44 2.93 -1.07 5.41
N ASP A 45 2.47 -1.87 6.34
CA ASP A 45 3.34 -2.49 7.33
C ASP A 45 3.28 -3.99 7.12
N VAL A 46 4.43 -4.63 7.10
CA VAL A 46 4.53 -6.08 7.03
C VAL A 46 5.46 -6.55 8.14
N ALA A 47 5.27 -7.77 8.60
CA ALA A 47 6.08 -8.26 9.70
C ALA A 47 7.55 -8.36 9.34
N ASN A 48 7.84 -8.75 8.12
CA ASN A 48 9.23 -8.90 7.70
C ASN A 48 9.37 -8.49 6.23
N PRO A 49 9.78 -7.25 5.96
CA PRO A 49 9.91 -6.79 4.59
C PRO A 49 11.11 -7.35 3.84
N VAL A 50 12.04 -7.97 4.55
CA VAL A 50 13.22 -8.52 3.91
C VAL A 50 12.79 -9.65 2.98
N GLY A 51 13.26 -9.60 1.75
CA GLY A 51 12.91 -10.67 0.81
C GLY A 51 11.61 -10.48 0.07
N LEU A 52 10.98 -9.33 0.17
CA LEU A 52 9.80 -9.07 -0.65
C LEU A 52 10.20 -9.07 -2.12
N PRO A 53 9.35 -9.60 -2.99
CA PRO A 53 9.64 -9.60 -4.42
C PRO A 53 9.64 -8.19 -4.99
N GLU A 54 10.15 -8.04 -6.21
CA GLU A 54 10.19 -6.74 -6.86
C GLU A 54 8.81 -6.24 -7.23
N SER A 55 7.86 -7.11 -7.36
CA SER A 55 6.49 -6.70 -7.63
C SER A 55 5.52 -7.71 -7.03
N PHE A 56 4.34 -7.23 -6.70
CA PHE A 56 3.30 -8.07 -6.12
C PHE A 56 1.96 -7.34 -6.28
N THR A 57 0.90 -7.98 -5.85
CA THR A 57 -0.42 -7.37 -5.90
C THR A 57 -0.90 -7.07 -4.49
N LEU A 58 -1.33 -5.84 -4.27
CA LEU A 58 -1.93 -5.47 -2.98
C LEU A 58 -3.42 -5.75 -3.05
N LEU A 59 -3.90 -6.52 -2.09
CA LEU A 59 -5.30 -6.86 -1.99
C LEU A 59 -5.87 -6.29 -0.70
N ILE A 60 -7.00 -5.61 -0.79
CA ILE A 60 -7.73 -5.15 0.39
C ILE A 60 -9.15 -5.64 0.19
N GLU A 61 -9.45 -6.78 0.76
CA GLU A 61 -10.73 -7.42 0.51
C GLU A 61 -11.93 -6.61 0.92
N ALA A 62 -11.82 -5.91 2.01
CA ALA A 62 -12.95 -5.11 2.48
C ALA A 62 -13.38 -4.07 1.45
N ASP A 63 -12.46 -3.63 0.60
CA ASP A 63 -12.74 -2.61 -0.39
C ASP A 63 -12.81 -3.18 -1.79
N HIS A 64 -12.70 -4.47 -1.95
CA HIS A 64 -12.63 -5.10 -3.25
C HIS A 64 -11.50 -4.48 -4.08
N PHE A 65 -10.40 -4.13 -3.42
CA PHE A 65 -9.28 -3.45 -4.05
C PHE A 65 -8.23 -4.47 -4.44
N ARG A 66 -7.69 -4.33 -5.64
CA ARG A 66 -6.65 -5.21 -6.13
C ARG A 66 -5.80 -4.42 -7.09
N GLN A 67 -4.53 -4.26 -6.82
CA GLN A 67 -3.67 -3.45 -7.65
C GLN A 67 -2.24 -3.98 -7.65
N SER A 68 -1.68 -4.14 -8.84
CA SER A 68 -0.26 -4.46 -8.96
C SER A 68 0.57 -3.31 -8.48
N CYS A 69 1.65 -3.61 -7.83
CA CYS A 69 2.52 -2.57 -7.28
C CYS A 69 3.93 -3.09 -7.11
N HIS A 70 4.83 -2.19 -6.79
CA HIS A 70 6.21 -2.54 -6.49
C HIS A 70 6.70 -1.67 -5.33
N PRO A 71 7.62 -2.18 -4.53
CA PRO A 71 8.13 -1.41 -3.40
C PRO A 71 9.07 -0.32 -3.90
N VAL A 72 8.99 0.86 -3.30
CA VAL A 72 9.86 1.97 -3.62
C VAL A 72 10.78 2.33 -2.47
N TRP A 73 10.41 1.99 -1.24
CA TRP A 73 11.28 2.16 -0.08
C TRP A 73 10.81 1.23 1.03
N SER A 74 11.71 0.92 1.94
CA SER A 74 11.32 0.18 3.14
C SER A 74 12.16 0.66 4.32
N HIS A 75 11.59 0.63 5.49
CA HIS A 75 12.27 1.01 6.72
C HIS A 75 11.60 0.26 7.86
N ASP A 76 12.34 -0.55 8.57
CA ASP A 76 11.82 -1.42 9.62
C ASP A 76 10.72 -2.31 9.05
N THR A 77 9.50 -2.19 9.54
CA THR A 77 8.37 -2.97 9.03
C THR A 77 7.53 -2.19 8.03
N HIS A 78 7.94 -0.97 7.71
CA HIS A 78 7.16 -0.09 6.84
C HIS A 78 7.66 -0.19 5.41
N VAL A 79 6.73 -0.25 4.48
CA VAL A 79 7.07 -0.34 3.06
C VAL A 79 6.20 0.65 2.30
N GLY A 80 6.84 1.45 1.46
CA GLY A 80 6.10 2.30 0.53
C GLY A 80 6.03 1.59 -0.80
N VAL A 81 4.85 1.51 -1.38
CA VAL A 81 4.67 0.86 -2.67
C VAL A 81 4.07 1.85 -3.66
N ALA A 82 4.45 1.72 -4.91
CA ALA A 82 3.86 2.50 -5.98
C ALA A 82 2.99 1.56 -6.81
N PHE A 83 1.85 2.05 -7.24
CA PHE A 83 0.94 1.26 -8.07
C PHE A 83 1.42 1.31 -9.52
N ASP A 84 1.31 0.18 -10.18
CA ASP A 84 1.72 0.08 -11.60
C ASP A 84 0.65 0.57 -12.57
#